data_80dddc7680978e9f3ad49ffabc0bee4f
#
_entry.id   80dddc7680978e9f3ad49ffabc0bee4f
#
_cell.length_a   1.000
_cell.length_b   1.000
_cell.length_c   1.000
_cell.angle_alpha   90.00
_cell.angle_beta   90.00
_cell.angle_gamma   90.00
#
_symmetry.space_group_name_H-M   'P 1'
#
loop_
_entity.id
_entity.type
_entity.pdbx_description
1 polymer ?
#
loop_
_entity_poly.entity_id
_entity_poly.type
_entity_poly.pdbx_seq_one_letter_code
_entity_poly.pdbx_strand_id
1 'polypeptide(L)'
;MAPLVRALEELLRNNPGVRPEKLVSAHIEGRPDTKDNGEGVRGHRAFLDLAMDPQIVDLVSGVLGDDIILWGCHIFCKPAGDGFETPWHQDGHYWPLRPLANCTVWLALEPSTKANGCLRVIPRSHQAKVLHAHLHEDRSDLTLNQRLASDSFDESAAVDLELEPGQMSLHDIHMIHGAAANTSAMRRTGVALRYMPASSHFDRSLKPSDGQTGVPVSFARRPIWLVSGVDRCGLNDFEVGHAG
;
A
#
# COMPACT_ATOMS: atom_id res chain seq x y z
N MET A 1 11.89 15.16 -3.47
CA MET A 1 11.02 15.14 -2.25
C MET A 1 10.08 16.35 -2.16
N ALA A 2 10.54 17.62 -2.20
CA ALA A 2 9.65 18.80 -2.02
C ALA A 2 8.39 18.84 -2.91
N PRO A 3 8.42 18.46 -4.20
CA PRO A 3 7.20 18.37 -5.00
C PRO A 3 6.18 17.35 -4.48
N LEU A 4 6.63 16.20 -4.01
CA LEU A 4 5.76 15.15 -3.45
C LEU A 4 5.11 15.56 -2.13
N VAL A 5 5.83 16.30 -1.29
CA VAL A 5 5.27 16.86 -0.05
C VAL A 5 4.18 17.88 -0.38
N ARG A 6 4.37 18.76 -1.38
CA ARG A 6 3.31 19.68 -1.86
C ARG A 6 2.09 18.93 -2.37
N ALA A 7 2.30 17.89 -3.19
CA ALA A 7 1.22 17.03 -3.69
C ALA A 7 0.46 16.33 -2.55
N LEU A 8 1.15 15.90 -1.50
CA LEU A 8 0.52 15.35 -0.29
C LEU A 8 -0.38 16.39 0.39
N GLU A 9 0.08 17.63 0.57
CA GLU A 9 -0.72 18.68 1.19
C GLU A 9 -1.97 19.02 0.35
N GLU A 10 -1.86 19.00 -0.97
CA GLU A 10 -3.01 19.19 -1.88
C GLU A 10 -4.00 18.01 -1.77
N LEU A 11 -3.48 16.79 -1.73
CA LEU A 11 -4.29 15.59 -1.59
C LEU A 11 -5.06 15.57 -0.27
N LEU A 12 -4.42 15.95 0.83
CA LEU A 12 -5.08 16.08 2.14
C LEU A 12 -6.20 17.12 2.12
N ARG A 13 -5.96 18.30 1.51
CA ARG A 13 -6.99 19.35 1.37
C ARG A 13 -8.16 18.93 0.49
N ASN A 14 -7.90 18.14 -0.56
CA ASN A 14 -8.92 17.71 -1.53
C ASN A 14 -9.77 16.53 -1.02
N ASN A 15 -9.39 15.90 0.09
CA ASN A 15 -10.09 14.75 0.66
C ASN A 15 -10.44 14.99 2.16
N PRO A 16 -11.19 16.06 2.49
CA PRO A 16 -11.56 16.33 3.86
C PRO A 16 -12.45 15.19 4.39
N GLY A 17 -12.21 14.77 5.62
CA GLY A 17 -12.95 13.67 6.26
C GLY A 17 -12.41 12.26 5.97
N VAL A 18 -11.39 12.12 5.12
CA VAL A 18 -10.63 10.88 5.01
C VAL A 18 -9.45 10.94 5.98
N ARG A 19 -9.29 9.90 6.82
CA ARG A 19 -8.12 9.79 7.69
C ARG A 19 -6.83 9.79 6.85
N PRO A 20 -5.80 10.57 7.24
CA PRO A 20 -4.56 10.66 6.46
C PRO A 20 -3.82 9.32 6.28
N GLU A 21 -4.06 8.34 7.15
CA GLU A 21 -3.52 6.99 7.02
C GLU A 21 -4.23 6.13 5.97
N LYS A 22 -5.37 6.59 5.44
CA LYS A 22 -6.28 5.81 4.59
C LYS A 22 -6.44 6.40 3.18
N LEU A 23 -5.38 7.00 2.64
CA LEU A 23 -5.41 7.64 1.31
C LEU A 23 -5.16 6.58 0.21
N VAL A 24 -6.18 5.78 -0.07
CA VAL A 24 -6.16 4.69 -1.06
C VAL A 24 -6.26 5.26 -2.48
N SER A 25 -5.54 4.65 -3.43
CA SER A 25 -5.53 5.05 -4.86
C SER A 25 -5.05 6.49 -5.09
N ALA A 26 -4.10 6.97 -4.28
CA ALA A 26 -3.59 8.33 -4.28
C ALA A 26 -2.97 8.80 -5.63
N HIS A 27 -2.65 7.88 -6.54
CA HIS A 27 -2.07 8.12 -7.87
C HIS A 27 -3.12 8.38 -8.96
N ILE A 28 -4.42 8.26 -8.66
CA ILE A 28 -5.47 8.38 -9.67
C ILE A 28 -6.09 9.77 -9.59
N GLU A 29 -5.69 10.64 -10.53
CA GLU A 29 -6.17 12.01 -10.65
C GLU A 29 -7.59 12.07 -11.24
N GLY A 30 -8.30 13.17 -10.99
CA GLY A 30 -9.55 13.51 -11.69
C GLY A 30 -10.78 12.70 -11.28
N ARG A 31 -10.70 11.79 -10.33
CA ARG A 31 -11.89 11.08 -9.86
C ARG A 31 -12.84 12.00 -9.10
N PRO A 32 -14.15 11.86 -9.31
CA PRO A 32 -15.14 12.46 -8.41
C PRO A 32 -14.96 11.90 -6.99
N ASP A 33 -15.66 12.47 -6.02
CA ASP A 33 -15.64 11.94 -4.63
C ASP A 33 -16.04 10.46 -4.62
N THR A 34 -15.08 9.60 -4.37
CA THR A 34 -15.20 8.14 -4.47
C THR A 34 -15.10 7.43 -3.13
N LYS A 35 -15.07 8.20 -2.03
CA LYS A 35 -14.91 7.65 -0.67
C LYS A 35 -15.97 6.63 -0.30
N ASP A 36 -17.18 6.79 -0.83
CA ASP A 36 -18.32 5.94 -0.50
C ASP A 36 -18.44 4.70 -1.41
N ASN A 37 -17.73 4.66 -2.55
CA ASN A 37 -17.78 3.53 -3.50
C ASN A 37 -16.53 2.64 -3.45
N GLY A 38 -15.59 2.92 -2.55
CA GLY A 38 -14.38 2.12 -2.36
C GLY A 38 -13.32 2.24 -3.45
N GLU A 39 -13.45 3.16 -4.39
CA GLU A 39 -12.47 3.34 -5.46
C GLU A 39 -11.22 4.12 -5.02
N GLY A 40 -11.29 4.84 -3.91
CA GLY A 40 -10.19 5.57 -3.33
C GLY A 40 -10.43 7.08 -3.23
N VAL A 41 -9.37 7.83 -3.01
CA VAL A 41 -9.41 9.29 -2.84
C VAL A 41 -9.29 10.02 -4.17
N ARG A 42 -9.55 11.33 -4.17
CA ARG A 42 -9.12 12.22 -5.26
C ARG A 42 -7.62 12.31 -5.23
N GLY A 43 -6.97 11.57 -6.13
CA GLY A 43 -5.52 11.44 -6.16
C GLY A 43 -4.81 12.64 -6.80
N HIS A 44 -3.50 12.50 -6.94
CA HIS A 44 -2.65 13.53 -7.54
C HIS A 44 -1.61 12.86 -8.45
N ARG A 45 -1.45 13.41 -9.66
CA ARG A 45 -0.58 12.90 -10.72
C ARG A 45 0.86 12.63 -10.27
N ALA A 46 1.41 13.44 -9.38
CA ALA A 46 2.78 13.27 -8.89
C ALA A 46 3.05 11.89 -8.27
N PHE A 47 2.02 11.22 -7.72
CA PHE A 47 2.17 9.86 -7.17
C PHE A 47 2.14 8.78 -8.24
N LEU A 48 1.49 9.03 -9.38
CA LEU A 48 1.62 8.17 -10.56
C LEU A 48 3.00 8.34 -11.20
N ASP A 49 3.45 9.59 -11.36
CA ASP A 49 4.77 9.88 -11.91
C ASP A 49 5.89 9.27 -11.05
N LEU A 50 5.75 9.32 -9.71
CA LEU A 50 6.64 8.62 -8.79
C LEU A 50 6.64 7.11 -9.02
N ALA A 51 5.45 6.51 -9.17
CA ALA A 51 5.33 5.06 -9.39
C ALA A 51 5.86 4.61 -10.77
N MET A 52 5.99 5.53 -11.71
CA MET A 52 6.57 5.30 -13.04
C MET A 52 8.05 5.72 -13.14
N ASP A 53 8.65 6.20 -12.03
CA ASP A 53 10.06 6.60 -12.02
C ASP A 53 10.96 5.42 -12.43
N PRO A 54 11.80 5.57 -13.48
CA PRO A 54 12.65 4.49 -13.98
C PRO A 54 13.56 3.88 -12.92
N GLN A 55 14.04 4.65 -11.94
CA GLN A 55 14.89 4.14 -10.87
C GLN A 55 14.11 3.20 -9.93
N ILE A 56 12.86 3.51 -9.65
CA ILE A 56 11.98 2.65 -8.83
C ILE A 56 11.63 1.39 -9.62
N VAL A 57 11.24 1.53 -10.89
CA VAL A 57 10.90 0.40 -11.76
C VAL A 57 12.08 -0.56 -11.91
N ASP A 58 13.31 -0.05 -12.08
CA ASP A 58 14.53 -0.85 -12.17
C ASP A 58 14.78 -1.65 -10.87
N LEU A 59 14.61 -1.04 -9.71
CA LEU A 59 14.71 -1.76 -8.42
C LEU A 59 13.65 -2.87 -8.30
N VAL A 60 12.42 -2.61 -8.75
CA VAL A 60 11.34 -3.59 -8.75
C VAL A 60 11.62 -4.72 -9.73
N SER A 61 12.24 -4.43 -10.90
CA SER A 61 12.59 -5.46 -11.88
C SER A 61 13.61 -6.45 -11.34
N GLY A 62 14.50 -6.02 -10.47
CA GLY A 62 15.42 -6.90 -9.74
C GLY A 62 14.73 -7.93 -8.82
N VAL A 63 13.44 -7.72 -8.50
CA VAL A 63 12.65 -8.59 -7.63
C VAL A 63 11.60 -9.40 -8.41
N LEU A 64 10.89 -8.75 -9.35
CA LEU A 64 9.73 -9.33 -10.07
C LEU A 64 10.07 -9.78 -11.49
N GLY A 65 11.24 -9.43 -12.04
CA GLY A 65 11.57 -9.56 -13.46
C GLY A 65 11.11 -8.34 -14.26
N ASP A 66 11.32 -8.40 -15.59
CA ASP A 66 11.20 -7.22 -16.46
C ASP A 66 9.77 -6.81 -16.82
N ASP A 67 8.81 -7.73 -16.69
CA ASP A 67 7.41 -7.50 -17.06
C ASP A 67 6.60 -7.10 -15.82
N ILE A 68 6.33 -5.80 -15.66
CA ILE A 68 5.83 -5.22 -14.39
C ILE A 68 4.56 -4.43 -14.62
N ILE A 69 3.56 -4.65 -13.77
CA ILE A 69 2.31 -3.89 -13.71
C ILE A 69 2.22 -3.14 -12.39
N LEU A 70 2.02 -1.83 -12.44
CA LEU A 70 1.57 -1.02 -11.30
C LEU A 70 0.07 -1.19 -11.14
N TRP A 71 -0.39 -1.58 -9.94
CA TRP A 71 -1.81 -1.77 -9.65
C TRP A 71 -2.33 -0.95 -8.47
N GLY A 72 -1.46 -0.28 -7.73
CA GLY A 72 -1.93 0.51 -6.61
C GLY A 72 -0.90 1.46 -6.01
N CYS A 73 -1.41 2.51 -5.39
CA CYS A 73 -0.65 3.43 -4.56
C CYS A 73 -1.51 3.80 -3.35
N HIS A 74 -0.92 3.74 -2.17
CA HIS A 74 -1.57 4.10 -0.92
C HIS A 74 -0.63 4.99 -0.11
N ILE A 75 -1.15 6.08 0.44
CA ILE A 75 -0.38 6.93 1.34
C ILE A 75 -0.81 6.67 2.77
N PHE A 76 0.17 6.36 3.59
CA PHE A 76 0.04 6.15 5.02
C PHE A 76 0.65 7.34 5.75
N CYS A 77 -0.15 8.36 6.02
CA CYS A 77 0.27 9.57 6.71
C CYS A 77 -0.23 9.54 8.15
N LYS A 78 0.60 9.12 9.10
CA LYS A 78 0.27 9.11 10.53
C LYS A 78 0.42 10.52 11.12
N PRO A 79 -0.68 11.18 11.55
CA PRO A 79 -0.60 12.48 12.22
C PRO A 79 0.27 12.43 13.47
N ALA A 80 0.80 13.57 13.87
CA ALA A 80 1.48 13.73 15.13
C ALA A 80 0.50 13.52 16.29
N GLY A 81 0.86 12.69 17.26
CA GLY A 81 0.09 12.46 18.49
C GLY A 81 -1.20 11.65 18.35
N ASP A 82 -1.68 11.41 17.11
CA ASP A 82 -2.97 10.75 16.84
C ASP A 82 -2.89 9.77 15.66
N GLY A 83 -1.71 9.29 15.31
CA GLY A 83 -1.54 8.34 14.20
C GLY A 83 -1.93 6.92 14.62
N PHE A 84 -2.85 6.31 13.86
CA PHE A 84 -3.36 4.97 14.15
C PHE A 84 -2.30 3.87 14.02
N GLU A 85 -2.43 2.84 14.83
CA GLU A 85 -1.67 1.61 14.68
C GLU A 85 -2.06 0.90 13.37
N THR A 86 -1.08 0.28 12.70
CA THR A 86 -1.31 -0.70 11.65
C THR A 86 -1.04 -2.08 12.25
N PRO A 87 -2.06 -2.90 12.48
CA PRO A 87 -1.89 -4.22 13.08
C PRO A 87 -0.97 -5.10 12.24
N TRP A 88 -0.34 -6.08 12.87
CA TRP A 88 0.43 -7.11 12.17
C TRP A 88 -0.45 -7.86 11.18
N HIS A 89 -0.05 -7.90 9.91
CA HIS A 89 -0.82 -8.50 8.83
C HIS A 89 0.08 -8.97 7.68
N GLN A 90 -0.53 -9.66 6.73
CA GLN A 90 0.05 -9.98 5.42
C GLN A 90 -0.89 -9.44 4.34
N ASP A 91 -0.34 -8.72 3.39
CA ASP A 91 -1.09 -8.09 2.30
C ASP A 91 -1.81 -9.10 1.41
N GLY A 92 -1.22 -10.27 1.20
CA GLY A 92 -1.75 -11.32 0.33
C GLY A 92 -3.12 -11.85 0.73
N HIS A 93 -3.55 -11.61 1.97
CA HIS A 93 -4.83 -12.11 2.48
C HIS A 93 -6.04 -11.56 1.70
N TYR A 94 -5.97 -10.35 1.16
CA TYR A 94 -7.11 -9.65 0.54
C TYR A 94 -6.84 -8.97 -0.80
N TRP A 95 -5.66 -9.18 -1.41
CA TRP A 95 -5.35 -8.56 -2.69
C TRP A 95 -5.81 -9.39 -3.90
N PRO A 96 -6.22 -8.72 -5.00
CA PRO A 96 -6.84 -9.37 -6.14
C PRO A 96 -5.81 -9.92 -7.14
N LEU A 97 -4.75 -10.55 -6.67
CA LEU A 97 -3.66 -11.04 -7.52
C LEU A 97 -3.68 -12.56 -7.64
N ARG A 98 -3.56 -13.09 -8.85
CA ARG A 98 -3.57 -14.54 -9.13
C ARG A 98 -2.51 -14.90 -10.18
N PRO A 99 -1.44 -15.66 -9.84
CA PRO A 99 -1.04 -16.04 -8.49
C PRO A 99 -0.66 -14.85 -7.62
N LEU A 100 -0.58 -15.08 -6.29
CA LEU A 100 -0.16 -14.05 -5.34
C LEU A 100 1.34 -13.75 -5.51
N ALA A 101 1.65 -12.69 -6.22
CA ALA A 101 3.01 -12.16 -6.37
C ALA A 101 2.96 -10.63 -6.40
N ASN A 102 3.75 -9.98 -5.58
CA ASN A 102 3.81 -8.53 -5.51
C ASN A 102 5.12 -8.08 -4.88
N CYS A 103 5.57 -6.91 -5.30
CA CYS A 103 6.58 -6.12 -4.63
C CYS A 103 5.94 -4.78 -4.22
N THR A 104 5.90 -4.50 -2.94
CA THR A 104 5.53 -3.17 -2.42
C THR A 104 6.80 -2.37 -2.17
N VAL A 105 6.91 -1.23 -2.83
CA VAL A 105 7.91 -0.19 -2.50
C VAL A 105 7.27 0.73 -1.48
N TRP A 106 7.87 0.85 -0.31
CA TRP A 106 7.44 1.79 0.73
C TRP A 106 8.47 2.92 0.85
N LEU A 107 8.15 4.09 0.33
CA LEU A 107 9.03 5.26 0.28
C LEU A 107 8.66 6.25 1.38
N ALA A 108 9.65 6.66 2.18
CA ALA A 108 9.47 7.68 3.21
C ALA A 108 9.46 9.09 2.60
N LEU A 109 8.36 9.83 2.76
CA LEU A 109 8.30 11.26 2.39
C LEU A 109 8.84 12.17 3.51
N GLU A 110 8.74 11.71 4.74
CA GLU A 110 9.18 12.37 5.96
C GLU A 110 9.98 11.37 6.80
N PRO A 111 10.77 11.81 7.81
CA PRO A 111 11.49 10.88 8.67
C PRO A 111 10.55 9.83 9.25
N SER A 112 10.88 8.57 9.05
CA SER A 112 10.12 7.41 9.56
C SER A 112 10.96 6.71 10.60
N THR A 113 10.63 6.87 11.87
CA THR A 113 11.40 6.39 13.01
C THR A 113 10.54 5.51 13.91
N LYS A 114 11.16 4.78 14.80
CA LYS A 114 10.45 4.02 15.83
C LYS A 114 9.51 4.91 16.65
N ALA A 115 9.93 6.14 16.97
CA ALA A 115 9.16 7.08 17.78
C ALA A 115 7.84 7.52 17.12
N ASN A 116 7.80 7.62 15.76
CA ASN A 116 6.61 8.04 15.03
C ASN A 116 5.91 6.90 14.28
N GLY A 117 6.20 5.64 14.65
CA GLY A 117 5.53 4.45 14.13
C GLY A 117 6.00 4.07 12.73
N CYS A 118 7.31 3.87 12.54
CA CYS A 118 7.88 3.32 11.31
C CYS A 118 7.31 1.95 10.97
N LEU A 119 7.56 1.48 9.75
CA LEU A 119 7.23 0.12 9.36
C LEU A 119 8.07 -0.87 10.17
N ARG A 120 7.43 -1.95 10.64
CA ARG A 120 8.06 -3.08 11.33
C ARG A 120 7.81 -4.34 10.52
N VAL A 121 8.80 -5.22 10.44
CA VAL A 121 8.70 -6.48 9.71
C VAL A 121 9.19 -7.65 10.55
N ILE A 122 8.67 -8.84 10.29
CA ILE A 122 9.25 -10.09 10.79
C ILE A 122 10.19 -10.62 9.70
N PRO A 123 11.51 -10.55 9.88
CA PRO A 123 12.48 -10.95 8.86
C PRO A 123 12.24 -12.37 8.37
N ARG A 124 12.32 -12.58 7.05
CA ARG A 124 12.15 -13.88 6.36
C ARG A 124 10.76 -14.51 6.44
N SER A 125 9.77 -13.89 7.08
CA SER A 125 8.40 -14.43 7.17
C SER A 125 7.75 -14.70 5.80
N HIS A 126 8.17 -14.00 4.75
CA HIS A 126 7.71 -14.19 3.37
C HIS A 126 8.25 -15.45 2.69
N GLN A 127 9.33 -16.06 3.19
CA GLN A 127 10.03 -17.14 2.45
C GLN A 127 9.21 -18.41 2.32
N ALA A 128 8.39 -18.73 3.31
CA ALA A 128 7.51 -19.91 3.28
C ALA A 128 6.32 -19.75 2.33
N LYS A 129 6.04 -18.54 1.84
CA LYS A 129 4.86 -18.22 0.99
C LYS A 129 3.53 -18.70 1.60
N VAL A 130 3.43 -18.68 2.92
CA VAL A 130 2.23 -19.05 3.68
C VAL A 130 1.47 -17.79 4.07
N LEU A 131 0.15 -17.81 3.87
CA LEU A 131 -0.77 -16.83 4.43
C LEU A 131 -1.36 -17.39 5.73
N HIS A 132 -1.10 -16.70 6.82
CA HIS A 132 -1.67 -17.02 8.12
C HIS A 132 -3.11 -16.51 8.25
N ALA A 133 -3.87 -17.08 9.18
CA ALA A 133 -5.22 -16.64 9.47
C ALA A 133 -5.21 -15.21 10.07
N HIS A 134 -6.11 -14.38 9.56
CA HIS A 134 -6.36 -13.04 10.11
C HIS A 134 -7.65 -13.07 10.93
N LEU A 135 -7.60 -12.43 12.08
CA LEU A 135 -8.72 -12.30 13.01
C LEU A 135 -9.32 -10.90 12.88
N HIS A 136 -10.64 -10.81 13.00
CA HIS A 136 -11.30 -9.51 13.05
C HIS A 136 -10.90 -8.75 14.32
N GLU A 137 -10.80 -7.43 14.22
CA GLU A 137 -10.43 -6.54 15.31
C GLU A 137 -11.35 -5.31 15.32
N ASP A 138 -12.09 -5.13 16.41
CA ASP A 138 -13.12 -4.08 16.53
C ASP A 138 -12.58 -2.72 16.99
N ARG A 139 -11.30 -2.60 17.31
CA ARG A 139 -10.69 -1.33 17.70
C ARG A 139 -10.82 -0.29 16.59
N SER A 140 -11.30 0.90 16.94
CA SER A 140 -11.52 2.01 15.99
C SER A 140 -10.26 2.84 15.70
N ASP A 141 -9.20 2.68 16.49
CA ASP A 141 -7.92 3.37 16.40
C ASP A 141 -6.88 2.61 15.55
N LEU A 142 -7.36 1.76 14.64
CA LEU A 142 -6.55 0.96 13.74
C LEU A 142 -6.73 1.37 12.28
N THR A 143 -5.67 1.20 11.50
CA THR A 143 -5.73 1.39 10.04
C THR A 143 -6.42 0.23 9.31
N LEU A 144 -6.41 -0.96 9.91
CA LEU A 144 -7.06 -2.19 9.45
C LEU A 144 -7.92 -2.74 10.59
N ASN A 145 -9.07 -3.35 10.27
CA ASN A 145 -9.93 -4.02 11.25
C ASN A 145 -9.66 -5.53 11.34
N GLN A 146 -8.44 -5.94 11.05
CA GLN A 146 -7.98 -7.32 11.14
C GLN A 146 -6.50 -7.35 11.55
N ARG A 147 -6.12 -8.44 12.20
CA ARG A 147 -4.75 -8.70 12.61
C ARG A 147 -4.42 -10.18 12.48
N LEU A 148 -3.16 -10.53 12.39
CA LEU A 148 -2.70 -11.90 12.53
C LEU A 148 -3.00 -12.44 13.94
N ALA A 149 -3.28 -13.72 14.04
CA ALA A 149 -3.32 -14.39 15.32
C ALA A 149 -1.95 -14.29 16.01
N SER A 150 -1.93 -14.05 17.32
CA SER A 150 -0.70 -13.76 18.08
C SER A 150 0.28 -14.94 18.14
N ASP A 151 -0.19 -16.16 17.89
CA ASP A 151 0.60 -17.38 17.84
C ASP A 151 1.17 -17.69 16.43
N SER A 152 0.85 -16.86 15.45
CA SER A 152 1.27 -17.07 14.05
C SER A 152 2.73 -16.67 13.78
N PHE A 153 3.35 -15.89 14.67
CA PHE A 153 4.73 -15.39 14.51
C PHE A 153 5.30 -14.93 15.85
N ASP A 154 6.63 -14.80 15.90
CA ASP A 154 7.33 -14.26 17.07
C ASP A 154 7.55 -12.75 16.90
N GLU A 155 6.76 -11.94 17.62
CA GLU A 155 6.88 -10.47 17.57
C GLU A 155 8.23 -9.97 18.12
N SER A 156 8.91 -10.74 19.00
CA SER A 156 10.20 -10.32 19.53
C SER A 156 11.32 -10.30 18.47
N ALA A 157 11.09 -10.98 17.33
CA ALA A 157 11.99 -10.96 16.17
C ALA A 157 11.76 -9.75 15.25
N ALA A 158 10.83 -8.86 15.57
CA ALA A 158 10.51 -7.73 14.73
C ALA A 158 11.67 -6.74 14.59
N VAL A 159 11.84 -6.24 13.38
CA VAL A 159 12.83 -5.21 13.03
C VAL A 159 12.10 -3.93 12.64
N ASP A 160 12.50 -2.82 13.25
CA ASP A 160 12.03 -1.47 12.90
C ASP A 160 12.77 -0.97 11.66
N LEU A 161 12.04 -0.58 10.60
CA LEU A 161 12.61 -0.02 9.38
C LEU A 161 12.60 1.51 9.50
N GLU A 162 13.63 2.07 10.09
CA GLU A 162 13.80 3.50 10.16
C GLU A 162 14.38 4.03 8.85
N LEU A 163 13.73 5.06 8.27
CA LEU A 163 14.05 5.61 6.96
C LEU A 163 14.06 7.13 7.00
N GLU A 164 15.08 7.72 6.37
CA GLU A 164 15.14 9.14 6.07
C GLU A 164 14.27 9.47 4.83
N PRO A 165 13.84 10.72 4.65
CA PRO A 165 13.09 11.15 3.47
C PRO A 165 13.81 10.79 2.16
N GLY A 166 13.11 10.09 1.27
CA GLY A 166 13.63 9.59 0.00
C GLY A 166 14.25 8.19 0.08
N GLN A 167 14.47 7.64 1.26
CA GLN A 167 14.80 6.22 1.39
C GLN A 167 13.55 5.36 1.27
N MET A 168 13.73 4.11 0.85
CA MET A 168 12.64 3.17 0.64
C MET A 168 13.00 1.75 1.08
N SER A 169 11.97 0.97 1.39
CA SER A 169 12.06 -0.47 1.59
C SER A 169 11.20 -1.19 0.56
N LEU A 170 11.59 -2.41 0.21
CA LEU A 170 10.82 -3.30 -0.65
C LEU A 170 10.40 -4.53 0.15
N HIS A 171 9.13 -4.94 0.02
CA HIS A 171 8.65 -6.14 0.69
C HIS A 171 7.67 -6.94 -0.17
N ASP A 172 7.68 -8.25 0.07
CA ASP A 172 6.84 -9.25 -0.59
C ASP A 172 5.43 -9.27 0.03
N ILE A 173 4.45 -9.71 -0.74
CA ILE A 173 3.03 -9.83 -0.37
C ILE A 173 2.79 -10.74 0.86
N HIS A 174 3.70 -11.70 1.13
CA HIS A 174 3.63 -12.61 2.27
C HIS A 174 4.41 -12.10 3.49
N MET A 175 5.07 -10.93 3.40
CA MET A 175 5.81 -10.36 4.53
C MET A 175 4.86 -10.03 5.68
N ILE A 176 5.14 -10.58 6.87
CA ILE A 176 4.44 -10.17 8.08
C ILE A 176 4.98 -8.80 8.49
N HIS A 177 4.09 -7.81 8.54
CA HIS A 177 4.47 -6.44 8.85
C HIS A 177 3.36 -5.69 9.58
N GLY A 178 3.74 -4.57 10.18
CA GLY A 178 2.83 -3.70 10.93
C GLY A 178 3.52 -2.37 11.24
N ALA A 179 2.88 -1.52 12.01
CA ALA A 179 3.46 -0.25 12.46
C ALA A 179 2.77 0.24 13.73
N ALA A 180 3.52 0.58 14.77
CA ALA A 180 2.97 1.15 16.00
C ALA A 180 2.19 2.45 15.73
N ALA A 181 1.34 2.84 16.67
CA ALA A 181 0.70 4.17 16.65
C ALA A 181 1.76 5.28 16.67
N ASN A 182 1.42 6.43 16.10
CA ASN A 182 2.26 7.63 16.21
C ASN A 182 1.79 8.50 17.38
N THR A 183 2.49 8.41 18.49
CA THR A 183 2.26 9.25 19.68
C THR A 183 3.26 10.40 19.80
N SER A 184 4.16 10.55 18.83
CA SER A 184 5.18 11.59 18.81
C SER A 184 4.66 12.93 18.30
N ALA A 185 5.44 13.99 18.50
CA ALA A 185 5.11 15.32 17.99
C ALA A 185 5.38 15.50 16.48
N MET A 186 5.85 14.47 15.77
CA MET A 186 6.18 14.53 14.35
C MET A 186 5.26 13.63 13.51
N ARG A 187 4.71 14.18 12.45
CA ARG A 187 3.98 13.41 11.42
C ARG A 187 4.93 12.42 10.73
N ARG A 188 4.41 11.28 10.30
CA ARG A 188 5.14 10.27 9.53
C ARG A 188 4.36 9.89 8.27
N THR A 189 4.93 10.15 7.11
CA THR A 189 4.29 9.84 5.82
C THR A 189 5.13 8.88 5.00
N GLY A 190 4.49 7.79 4.58
CA GLY A 190 5.04 6.85 3.61
C GLY A 190 4.08 6.63 2.44
N VAL A 191 4.66 6.43 1.27
CA VAL A 191 3.96 6.07 0.03
C VAL A 191 4.23 4.61 -0.28
N ALA A 192 3.19 3.78 -0.30
CA ALA A 192 3.27 2.39 -0.72
C ALA A 192 2.86 2.27 -2.18
N LEU A 193 3.83 1.96 -3.04
CA LEU A 193 3.62 1.67 -4.47
C LEU A 193 3.59 0.16 -4.64
N ARG A 194 2.56 -0.35 -5.34
CA ARG A 194 2.29 -1.79 -5.42
C ARG A 194 2.42 -2.29 -6.83
N TYR A 195 3.38 -3.19 -7.03
CA TYR A 195 3.69 -3.77 -8.34
C TYR A 195 3.45 -5.27 -8.31
N MET A 196 2.95 -5.80 -9.42
CA MET A 196 2.84 -7.25 -9.64
C MET A 196 3.61 -7.64 -10.91
N PRO A 197 4.11 -8.88 -11.04
CA PRO A 197 4.63 -9.35 -12.31
C PRO A 197 3.48 -9.49 -13.30
N ALA A 198 3.72 -9.21 -14.58
CA ALA A 198 2.71 -9.35 -15.63
C ALA A 198 2.33 -10.81 -15.96
N SER A 199 2.95 -11.76 -15.26
CA SER A 199 2.49 -13.16 -15.23
C SER A 199 1.33 -13.39 -14.24
N SER A 200 1.01 -12.41 -13.41
CA SER A 200 -0.18 -12.45 -12.53
C SER A 200 -1.37 -11.74 -13.19
N HIS A 201 -2.55 -12.26 -12.94
CA HIS A 201 -3.82 -11.66 -13.30
C HIS A 201 -4.34 -10.76 -12.18
N PHE A 202 -4.76 -9.53 -12.50
CA PHE A 202 -5.49 -8.65 -11.60
C PHE A 202 -6.98 -8.99 -11.61
N ASP A 203 -7.42 -9.78 -10.63
CA ASP A 203 -8.79 -10.31 -10.54
C ASP A 203 -9.78 -9.24 -10.09
N ARG A 204 -10.42 -8.56 -11.05
CA ARG A 204 -11.42 -7.51 -10.82
C ARG A 204 -12.73 -8.03 -10.26
N SER A 205 -12.98 -9.34 -10.31
CA SER A 205 -14.19 -9.97 -9.80
C SER A 205 -14.16 -10.18 -8.29
N LEU A 206 -12.98 -10.08 -7.67
CA LEU A 206 -12.84 -10.20 -6.23
C LEU A 206 -13.62 -9.11 -5.54
N LYS A 207 -14.64 -9.49 -4.79
CA LYS A 207 -15.34 -8.59 -3.90
C LYS A 207 -14.52 -8.47 -2.62
N PRO A 208 -14.16 -7.25 -2.19
CA PRO A 208 -13.60 -7.07 -0.87
C PRO A 208 -14.61 -7.66 0.12
N SER A 209 -14.18 -8.49 1.03
CA SER A 209 -15.05 -8.89 2.12
C SER A 209 -15.35 -7.64 2.95
N ASP A 210 -16.63 -7.35 3.13
CA ASP A 210 -17.09 -6.22 3.91
C ASP A 210 -16.39 -6.25 5.28
N GLY A 211 -15.65 -5.21 5.57
CA GLY A 211 -15.05 -5.01 6.88
C GLY A 211 -13.62 -5.53 7.10
N GLN A 212 -12.94 -6.16 6.15
CA GLN A 212 -11.56 -6.66 6.38
C GLN A 212 -10.50 -5.56 6.49
N THR A 213 -10.72 -4.40 5.88
CA THR A 213 -9.71 -3.32 5.87
C THR A 213 -10.16 -2.08 6.63
N GLY A 214 -11.40 -2.05 7.16
CA GLY A 214 -11.97 -0.83 7.76
C GLY A 214 -12.14 0.33 6.77
N VAL A 215 -11.83 0.10 5.48
CA VAL A 215 -12.04 1.01 4.37
C VAL A 215 -12.66 0.21 3.24
N PRO A 216 -13.81 0.63 2.68
CA PRO A 216 -14.33 0.02 1.46
C PRO A 216 -13.27 0.12 0.37
N VAL A 217 -12.93 -0.99 -0.27
CA VAL A 217 -12.01 -1.02 -1.41
C VAL A 217 -12.64 -1.82 -2.53
N SER A 218 -12.85 -1.17 -3.69
CA SER A 218 -13.29 -1.83 -4.90
C SER A 218 -12.13 -1.99 -5.88
N PHE A 219 -12.05 -3.17 -6.48
CA PHE A 219 -11.05 -3.45 -7.52
C PHE A 219 -11.67 -3.42 -8.93
N ALA A 220 -13.01 -3.42 -9.04
CA ALA A 220 -13.72 -3.60 -10.32
C ALA A 220 -13.32 -2.57 -11.38
N ARG A 221 -13.13 -1.31 -10.99
CA ARG A 221 -12.78 -0.19 -11.89
C ARG A 221 -11.40 0.40 -11.61
N ARG A 222 -10.53 -0.32 -10.92
CA ARG A 222 -9.19 0.18 -10.63
C ARG A 222 -8.33 0.13 -11.89
N PRO A 223 -7.77 1.25 -12.37
CA PRO A 223 -6.82 1.23 -13.47
C PRO A 223 -5.52 0.57 -13.02
N ILE A 224 -4.89 -0.09 -13.97
CA ILE A 224 -3.55 -0.68 -13.83
C ILE A 224 -2.69 -0.23 -14.99
N TRP A 225 -1.37 -0.18 -14.82
CA TRP A 225 -0.42 0.29 -15.83
C TRP A 225 0.66 -0.74 -16.05
N LEU A 226 0.89 -1.14 -17.29
CA LEU A 226 2.10 -1.85 -17.68
C LEU A 226 3.25 -0.83 -17.65
N VAL A 227 4.10 -0.89 -16.63
CA VAL A 227 5.20 0.08 -16.42
C VAL A 227 6.52 -0.39 -17.01
N SER A 228 6.65 -1.70 -17.28
CA SER A 228 7.81 -2.30 -17.96
C SER A 228 7.42 -3.60 -18.64
N GLY A 229 8.06 -3.94 -19.76
CA GLY A 229 7.94 -5.22 -20.46
C GLY A 229 6.61 -5.44 -21.18
N VAL A 230 6.07 -6.64 -21.09
CA VAL A 230 4.83 -7.08 -21.79
C VAL A 230 3.91 -7.87 -20.85
N ASP A 231 2.60 -7.81 -21.11
CA ASP A 231 1.63 -8.66 -20.37
C ASP A 231 1.76 -10.12 -20.80
N ARG A 232 2.35 -10.95 -19.96
CA ARG A 232 2.62 -12.37 -20.25
C ARG A 232 1.43 -13.27 -20.08
N CYS A 233 0.49 -12.93 -19.21
CA CYS A 233 -0.69 -13.77 -18.99
C CYS A 233 -1.81 -13.46 -19.99
N GLY A 234 -1.83 -12.28 -20.60
CA GLY A 234 -2.87 -11.86 -21.55
C GLY A 234 -4.26 -11.75 -20.93
N LEU A 235 -4.37 -11.67 -19.60
CA LEU A 235 -5.62 -11.61 -18.86
C LEU A 235 -5.88 -10.23 -18.23
N ASN A 236 -4.90 -9.31 -18.28
CA ASN A 236 -4.98 -7.99 -17.67
C ASN A 236 -5.62 -7.01 -18.65
N ASP A 237 -6.67 -6.31 -18.18
CA ASP A 237 -7.35 -5.28 -18.94
C ASP A 237 -6.82 -3.90 -18.51
N PHE A 238 -6.11 -3.24 -19.42
CA PHE A 238 -5.49 -1.93 -19.21
C PHE A 238 -6.38 -0.74 -19.61
N GLU A 239 -7.58 -1.01 -20.15
CA GLU A 239 -8.53 0.05 -20.51
C GLU A 239 -9.46 0.39 -19.35
N VAL A 240 -9.71 -0.56 -18.45
CA VAL A 240 -10.64 -0.37 -17.33
C VAL A 240 -10.16 0.67 -16.35
N GLY A 241 -11.01 1.68 -16.10
CA GLY A 241 -10.83 2.70 -15.06
C GLY A 241 -9.88 3.83 -15.43
N HIS A 242 -9.30 3.82 -16.62
CA HIS A 242 -8.61 4.99 -17.17
C HIS A 242 -9.64 6.04 -17.62
N ALA A 243 -9.31 7.33 -17.45
CA ALA A 243 -10.11 8.40 -18.04
C ALA A 243 -9.93 8.32 -19.58
N GLY A 244 -11.04 8.27 -20.31
CA GLY A 244 -11.05 8.37 -21.76
C GLY A 244 -10.68 9.78 -22.21
#